data_b4ed963d6cc106ea11e52f7022856528
#
_entry.id   b4ed963d6cc106ea11e52f7022856528
#
_cell.length_a   1.000
_cell.length_b   1.000
_cell.length_c   1.000
_cell.angle_alpha   90.00
_cell.angle_beta   90.00
_cell.angle_gamma   90.00
#
_symmetry.space_group_name_H-M   'P 1'
#
loop_
_entity.id
_entity.type
_entity.pdbx_description
1 polymer ?
#
loop_
_entity_poly.entity_id
_entity_poly.type
_entity_poly.pdbx_seq_one_letter_code
_entity_poly.pdbx_strand_id
1 'polypeptide(L)'
;SAMPIRGGNGRVIRLGDIADIHRASIDPPEVLVRHDGQDAIALGISMAEGGDIIRLGKALTQTVAQAESLLPAGMHLVQLQDQPAAVSRSVNEFVKVLIEAVVIVLVVSFLALGLHRRPGGTGLRRYVLDTRPGLVVFITIPLVLAITFVVMNHYDIGLHKISLGSLIIALGLLVDD
;
A
#
# COMPACT_ATOMS: atom_id res chain seq x y z
N SER A 1 8.07 40.22 -27.52
CA SER A 1 6.69 39.96 -27.05
C SER A 1 5.77 41.06 -27.60
N ALA A 2 4.67 40.65 -28.22
CA ALA A 2 3.67 41.59 -28.81
C ALA A 2 2.64 42.09 -27.79
N MET A 3 2.86 41.86 -26.48
CA MET A 3 1.91 42.23 -25.44
C MET A 3 1.75 43.76 -25.34
N PRO A 4 0.52 44.35 -25.56
CA PRO A 4 0.33 45.78 -25.51
C PRO A 4 0.19 46.25 -24.06
N ILE A 5 0.94 47.28 -23.68
CA ILE A 5 0.83 47.98 -22.40
C ILE A 5 0.30 49.39 -22.66
N ARG A 6 -0.68 49.83 -21.86
CA ARG A 6 -1.15 51.22 -21.86
C ARG A 6 -0.26 52.06 -20.96
N GLY A 7 0.47 52.98 -21.55
CA GLY A 7 1.22 54.00 -20.84
C GLY A 7 0.25 55.06 -20.23
N GLY A 8 0.70 55.80 -19.21
CA GLY A 8 -0.09 56.85 -18.51
C GLY A 8 -0.66 57.94 -19.41
N ASN A 9 -0.16 58.08 -20.63
CA ASN A 9 -0.61 59.04 -21.63
C ASN A 9 -1.62 58.47 -22.65
N GLY A 10 -2.20 57.30 -22.37
CA GLY A 10 -3.11 56.61 -23.28
C GLY A 10 -2.48 55.98 -24.52
N ARG A 11 -1.18 56.11 -24.70
CA ARG A 11 -0.43 55.45 -25.79
C ARG A 11 -0.25 53.95 -25.50
N VAL A 12 -0.49 53.16 -26.51
CA VAL A 12 -0.20 51.69 -26.44
C VAL A 12 1.22 51.46 -26.91
N ILE A 13 2.07 50.89 -26.06
CA ILE A 13 3.45 50.56 -26.34
C ILE A 13 3.54 49.03 -26.24
N ARG A 14 4.33 48.36 -27.09
CA ARG A 14 4.60 46.95 -27.00
C ARG A 14 5.63 46.70 -25.89
N LEU A 15 5.41 45.71 -25.06
CA LEU A 15 6.33 45.35 -23.99
C LEU A 15 7.75 45.07 -24.52
N GLY A 16 7.88 44.48 -25.70
CA GLY A 16 9.18 44.21 -26.32
C GLY A 16 9.93 45.47 -26.81
N ASP A 17 9.26 46.67 -26.87
CA ASP A 17 9.92 47.91 -27.27
C ASP A 17 10.63 48.61 -26.09
N ILE A 18 10.27 48.22 -24.84
CA ILE A 18 10.78 48.82 -23.62
C ILE A 18 11.51 47.85 -22.69
N ALA A 19 11.39 46.55 -22.92
CA ALA A 19 12.00 45.51 -22.08
C ALA A 19 12.46 44.32 -22.93
N ASP A 20 13.60 43.79 -22.61
CA ASP A 20 14.06 42.52 -23.15
C ASP A 20 13.40 41.36 -22.38
N ILE A 21 12.65 40.51 -23.09
CA ILE A 21 11.85 39.45 -22.48
C ILE A 21 12.42 38.12 -22.90
N HIS A 22 13.09 37.47 -21.98
CA HIS A 22 13.58 36.14 -22.13
C HIS A 22 13.01 35.19 -21.08
N ARG A 23 12.95 33.92 -21.42
CA ARG A 23 12.53 32.89 -20.47
C ARG A 23 13.73 32.53 -19.60
N ALA A 24 13.63 32.76 -18.31
CA ALA A 24 14.69 32.42 -17.36
C ALA A 24 14.09 31.71 -16.13
N SER A 25 14.92 30.98 -15.41
CA SER A 25 14.61 30.50 -14.08
C SER A 25 14.80 31.62 -13.06
N ILE A 26 14.09 31.53 -11.94
CA ILE A 26 14.26 32.47 -10.81
C ILE A 26 15.68 32.28 -10.25
N ASP A 27 16.39 33.39 -10.05
CA ASP A 27 17.72 33.42 -9.46
C ASP A 27 17.73 34.37 -8.24
N PRO A 28 18.01 33.91 -7.02
CA PRO A 28 18.36 32.52 -6.66
C PRO A 28 17.14 31.58 -6.70
N PRO A 29 17.35 30.29 -7.00
CA PRO A 29 16.26 29.31 -7.09
C PRO A 29 15.66 29.06 -5.70
N GLU A 30 14.33 29.20 -5.57
CA GLU A 30 13.59 28.93 -4.31
C GLU A 30 13.53 27.45 -3.97
N VAL A 31 13.43 26.59 -4.99
CA VAL A 31 13.39 25.13 -4.84
C VAL A 31 14.37 24.50 -5.80
N LEU A 32 15.27 23.70 -5.27
CA LEU A 32 16.26 22.97 -6.05
C LEU A 32 16.11 21.48 -5.78
N VAL A 33 15.90 20.69 -6.83
CA VAL A 33 15.90 19.23 -6.76
C VAL A 33 17.18 18.72 -7.41
N ARG A 34 17.92 17.88 -6.69
CA ARG A 34 19.13 17.22 -7.18
C ARG A 34 19.03 15.72 -7.01
N HIS A 35 19.49 15.01 -8.03
CA HIS A 35 19.67 13.56 -7.99
C HIS A 35 21.14 13.26 -8.36
N ASP A 36 21.83 12.52 -7.49
CA ASP A 36 23.27 12.21 -7.62
C ASP A 36 24.16 13.45 -7.91
N GLY A 37 23.83 14.59 -7.31
CA GLY A 37 24.56 15.83 -7.43
C GLY A 37 24.25 16.63 -8.71
N GLN A 38 23.39 16.14 -9.59
CA GLN A 38 22.93 16.81 -10.80
C GLN A 38 21.57 17.46 -10.59
N ASP A 39 21.33 18.58 -11.24
CA ASP A 39 20.04 19.26 -11.19
C ASP A 39 18.98 18.41 -11.92
N ALA A 40 17.84 18.22 -11.28
CA ALA A 40 16.77 17.37 -11.76
C ALA A 40 15.40 18.03 -11.61
N ILE A 41 14.42 17.53 -12.36
CA ILE A 41 13.02 17.92 -12.24
C ILE A 41 12.29 16.77 -11.57
N ALA A 42 11.62 17.05 -10.43
CA ALA A 42 10.80 16.05 -9.76
C ALA A 42 9.34 16.14 -10.23
N LEU A 43 8.78 15.00 -10.56
CA LEU A 43 7.36 14.82 -10.84
C LEU A 43 6.71 14.08 -9.69
N GLY A 44 5.79 14.72 -8.97
CA GLY A 44 4.98 14.12 -7.93
C GLY A 44 3.65 13.64 -8.51
N ILE A 45 3.36 12.34 -8.37
CA ILE A 45 2.09 11.75 -8.80
C ILE A 45 1.36 11.26 -7.57
N SER A 46 0.20 11.82 -7.29
CA SER A 46 -0.67 11.43 -6.18
C SER A 46 -1.91 10.71 -6.68
N MET A 47 -2.42 9.82 -5.84
CA MET A 47 -3.66 9.11 -6.09
C MET A 47 -4.86 10.02 -5.83
N ALA A 48 -5.88 9.95 -6.67
CA ALA A 48 -7.16 10.58 -6.40
C ALA A 48 -7.87 9.90 -5.21
N GLU A 49 -8.72 10.63 -4.52
CA GLU A 49 -9.52 10.10 -3.42
C GLU A 49 -10.36 8.91 -3.87
N GLY A 50 -10.37 7.83 -3.08
CA GLY A 50 -11.04 6.57 -3.42
C GLY A 50 -10.33 5.71 -4.48
N GLY A 51 -9.14 6.08 -4.94
CA GLY A 51 -8.38 5.32 -5.92
C GLY A 51 -7.66 4.10 -5.32
N ASP A 52 -7.22 3.18 -6.19
CA ASP A 52 -6.40 2.02 -5.84
C ASP A 52 -4.93 2.31 -6.16
N ILE A 53 -4.09 2.36 -5.13
CA ILE A 53 -2.66 2.65 -5.24
C ILE A 53 -1.90 1.58 -6.04
N ILE A 54 -2.31 0.31 -5.95
CA ILE A 54 -1.65 -0.80 -6.67
C ILE A 54 -1.97 -0.71 -8.16
N ARG A 55 -3.22 -0.39 -8.49
CA ARG A 55 -3.65 -0.16 -9.86
C ARG A 55 -2.97 1.05 -10.48
N LEU A 56 -2.87 2.15 -9.70
CA LEU A 56 -2.11 3.34 -10.11
C LEU A 56 -0.65 2.99 -10.42
N GLY A 57 0.01 2.22 -9.54
CA GLY A 57 1.40 1.81 -9.73
C GLY A 57 1.62 1.03 -11.02
N LYS A 58 0.74 0.08 -11.34
CA LYS A 58 0.81 -0.68 -12.61
C LYS A 58 0.64 0.22 -13.83
N ALA A 59 -0.34 1.12 -13.81
CA ALA A 59 -0.57 2.07 -14.90
C ALA A 59 0.62 3.02 -15.06
N LEU A 60 1.19 3.49 -13.94
CA LEU A 60 2.33 4.38 -13.92
C LEU A 60 3.58 3.72 -14.54
N THR A 61 3.88 2.49 -14.17
CA THR A 61 5.00 1.73 -14.74
C THR A 61 4.90 1.64 -16.25
N GLN A 62 3.70 1.38 -16.78
CA GLN A 62 3.47 1.32 -18.23
C GLN A 62 3.64 2.70 -18.89
N THR A 63 3.10 3.74 -18.27
CA THR A 63 3.19 5.12 -18.80
C THR A 63 4.62 5.63 -18.78
N VAL A 64 5.38 5.35 -17.71
CA VAL A 64 6.80 5.72 -17.60
C VAL A 64 7.63 5.04 -18.68
N ALA A 65 7.42 3.74 -18.91
CA ALA A 65 8.14 3.02 -19.97
C ALA A 65 7.84 3.59 -21.37
N GLN A 66 6.59 4.00 -21.61
CA GLN A 66 6.22 4.67 -22.86
C GLN A 66 6.85 6.06 -22.98
N ALA A 67 6.80 6.85 -21.89
CA ALA A 67 7.37 8.20 -21.87
C ALA A 67 8.89 8.17 -22.06
N GLU A 68 9.59 7.21 -21.47
CA GLU A 68 11.03 7.06 -21.60
C GLU A 68 11.47 6.85 -23.06
N SER A 69 10.67 6.14 -23.84
CA SER A 69 10.93 5.96 -25.28
C SER A 69 10.78 7.23 -26.11
N LEU A 70 10.10 8.25 -25.58
CA LEU A 70 9.85 9.54 -26.26
C LEU A 70 10.81 10.64 -25.79
N LEU A 71 11.62 10.39 -24.76
CA LEU A 71 12.55 11.38 -24.24
C LEU A 71 13.73 11.62 -25.18
N PRO A 72 14.23 12.86 -25.27
CA PRO A 72 15.45 13.17 -25.98
C PRO A 72 16.66 12.41 -25.41
N ALA A 73 17.66 12.17 -26.24
CA ALA A 73 18.90 11.54 -25.82
C ALA A 73 19.57 12.30 -24.66
N GLY A 74 19.92 11.57 -23.59
CA GLY A 74 20.51 12.13 -22.39
C GLY A 74 19.54 12.46 -21.26
N MET A 75 18.23 12.29 -21.47
CA MET A 75 17.24 12.38 -20.42
C MET A 75 16.80 10.98 -19.96
N HIS A 76 16.75 10.78 -18.64
CA HIS A 76 16.32 9.52 -18.03
C HIS A 76 15.30 9.79 -16.95
N LEU A 77 14.30 8.88 -16.82
CA LEU A 77 13.35 8.90 -15.73
C LEU A 77 13.85 7.99 -14.61
N VAL A 78 14.06 8.56 -13.43
CA VAL A 78 14.49 7.80 -12.26
C VAL A 78 13.37 7.81 -11.23
N GLN A 79 12.93 6.62 -10.82
CA GLN A 79 11.93 6.48 -9.79
C GLN A 79 12.55 6.69 -8.41
N LEU A 80 12.20 7.78 -7.73
CA LEU A 80 12.71 8.12 -6.40
C LEU A 80 11.93 7.43 -5.29
N GLN A 81 10.63 7.27 -5.46
CA GLN A 81 9.74 6.67 -4.46
C GLN A 81 8.70 5.77 -5.12
N ASP A 82 8.53 4.57 -4.57
CA ASP A 82 7.54 3.58 -5.00
C ASP A 82 6.58 3.24 -3.86
N GLN A 83 5.58 4.08 -3.70
CA GLN A 83 4.52 3.88 -2.70
C GLN A 83 3.69 2.61 -2.99
N PRO A 84 3.28 2.32 -4.25
CA PRO A 84 2.57 1.08 -4.60
C PRO A 84 3.32 -0.19 -4.18
N ALA A 85 4.61 -0.27 -4.43
CA ALA A 85 5.43 -1.42 -4.03
C ALA A 85 5.54 -1.55 -2.50
N ALA A 86 5.68 -0.42 -1.77
CA ALA A 86 5.70 -0.42 -0.31
C ALA A 86 4.38 -0.93 0.28
N VAL A 87 3.23 -0.49 -0.26
CA VAL A 87 1.90 -0.96 0.16
C VAL A 87 1.73 -2.44 -0.15
N SER A 88 2.05 -2.87 -1.37
CA SER A 88 1.95 -4.28 -1.77
C SER A 88 2.78 -5.19 -0.87
N ARG A 89 4.01 -4.79 -0.53
CA ARG A 89 4.88 -5.54 0.39
C ARG A 89 4.27 -5.65 1.77
N SER A 90 3.77 -4.54 2.33
CA SER A 90 3.14 -4.52 3.65
C SER A 90 1.90 -5.41 3.71
N VAL A 91 1.06 -5.39 2.67
CA VAL A 91 -0.13 -6.28 2.59
C VAL A 91 0.27 -7.74 2.50
N ASN A 92 1.26 -8.07 1.67
CA ASN A 92 1.74 -9.45 1.52
C ASN A 92 2.37 -9.99 2.81
N GLU A 93 3.17 -9.18 3.51
CA GLU A 93 3.73 -9.55 4.82
C GLU A 93 2.62 -9.80 5.84
N PHE A 94 1.61 -8.92 5.88
CA PHE A 94 0.46 -9.11 6.75
C PHE A 94 -0.28 -10.42 6.47
N VAL A 95 -0.64 -10.68 5.22
CA VAL A 95 -1.34 -11.91 4.81
C VAL A 95 -0.53 -13.14 5.20
N LYS A 96 0.80 -13.10 5.00
CA LYS A 96 1.70 -14.18 5.41
C LYS A 96 1.63 -14.43 6.92
N VAL A 97 1.79 -13.38 7.72
CA VAL A 97 1.74 -13.48 9.20
C VAL A 97 0.36 -13.95 9.67
N LEU A 98 -0.71 -13.47 9.04
CA LEU A 98 -2.07 -13.89 9.36
C LEU A 98 -2.27 -15.39 9.11
N ILE A 99 -1.85 -15.88 7.95
CA ILE A 99 -1.94 -17.33 7.62
C ILE A 99 -1.11 -18.15 8.60
N GLU A 100 0.11 -17.71 8.91
CA GLU A 100 0.98 -18.38 9.87
C GLU A 100 0.35 -18.45 11.26
N ALA A 101 -0.20 -17.35 11.76
CA ALA A 101 -0.91 -17.30 13.03
C ALA A 101 -2.13 -18.24 13.04
N VAL A 102 -2.96 -18.20 12.00
CA VAL A 102 -4.12 -19.10 11.88
C VAL A 102 -3.68 -20.56 11.88
N VAL A 103 -2.63 -20.92 11.14
CA VAL A 103 -2.12 -22.30 11.11
C VAL A 103 -1.62 -22.76 12.47
N ILE A 104 -0.84 -21.91 13.16
CA ILE A 104 -0.34 -22.22 14.52
C ILE A 104 -1.51 -22.45 15.48
N VAL A 105 -2.48 -21.55 15.49
CA VAL A 105 -3.66 -21.66 16.34
C VAL A 105 -4.45 -22.92 16.04
N LEU A 106 -4.68 -23.23 14.77
CA LEU A 106 -5.39 -24.43 14.36
C LEU A 106 -4.66 -25.70 14.82
N VAL A 107 -3.33 -25.76 14.66
CA VAL A 107 -2.50 -26.90 15.10
C VAL A 107 -2.55 -27.04 16.60
N VAL A 108 -2.35 -25.95 17.35
CA VAL A 108 -2.38 -25.98 18.83
C VAL A 108 -3.76 -26.38 19.34
N SER A 109 -4.83 -25.79 18.81
CA SER A 109 -6.20 -26.13 19.20
C SER A 109 -6.54 -27.58 18.87
N PHE A 110 -6.13 -28.06 17.70
CA PHE A 110 -6.33 -29.46 17.31
C PHE A 110 -5.61 -30.43 18.25
N LEU A 111 -4.38 -30.12 18.65
CA LEU A 111 -3.59 -30.94 19.58
C LEU A 111 -4.17 -30.84 21.01
N ALA A 112 -4.50 -29.65 21.49
CA ALA A 112 -4.99 -29.43 22.85
C ALA A 112 -6.37 -30.05 23.07
N LEU A 113 -7.29 -29.88 22.13
CA LEU A 113 -8.66 -30.41 22.22
C LEU A 113 -8.78 -31.85 21.73
N GLY A 114 -7.90 -32.26 20.80
CA GLY A 114 -7.91 -33.60 20.23
C GLY A 114 -7.27 -34.67 21.14
N LEU A 115 -6.39 -34.27 22.07
CA LEU A 115 -5.75 -35.20 23.02
C LEU A 115 -6.62 -35.43 24.25
N HIS A 116 -7.53 -36.39 24.19
CA HIS A 116 -8.34 -36.76 25.33
C HIS A 116 -7.76 -37.96 26.07
N ARG A 117 -7.62 -37.83 27.40
CA ARG A 117 -7.06 -38.89 28.27
C ARG A 117 -8.18 -39.88 28.67
N ARG A 118 -8.13 -41.08 28.15
CA ARG A 118 -9.09 -42.14 28.49
C ARG A 118 -8.74 -42.73 29.85
N PRO A 119 -9.64 -42.68 30.84
CA PRO A 119 -9.43 -43.33 32.13
C PRO A 119 -9.40 -44.87 31.92
N GLY A 120 -8.30 -45.53 32.22
CA GLY A 120 -8.20 -46.99 32.20
C GLY A 120 -7.19 -47.63 31.24
N GLY A 121 -6.47 -46.83 30.39
CA GLY A 121 -5.43 -47.34 29.50
C GLY A 121 -4.03 -47.25 30.11
N THR A 122 -3.17 -48.24 29.87
CA THR A 122 -1.75 -48.27 30.24
C THR A 122 -0.88 -47.85 29.06
N GLY A 123 0.10 -46.95 29.27
CA GLY A 123 1.05 -46.50 28.24
C GLY A 123 0.52 -45.52 27.19
N LEU A 124 1.12 -45.51 26.00
CA LEU A 124 0.75 -44.57 24.90
C LEU A 124 -0.67 -44.76 24.39
N ARG A 125 -1.32 -45.89 24.62
CA ARG A 125 -2.74 -46.16 24.30
C ARG A 125 -3.74 -45.41 25.17
N ARG A 126 -3.28 -44.60 26.13
CA ARG A 126 -4.10 -43.74 27.01
C ARG A 126 -4.59 -42.50 26.33
N TYR A 127 -4.00 -42.10 25.24
CA TYR A 127 -4.37 -40.90 24.47
C TYR A 127 -5.18 -41.34 23.25
N VAL A 128 -6.46 -40.93 23.22
CA VAL A 128 -7.32 -41.11 22.05
C VAL A 128 -7.48 -39.77 21.42
N LEU A 129 -7.21 -39.66 20.13
CA LEU A 129 -7.45 -38.48 19.35
C LEU A 129 -8.96 -38.37 19.07
N ASP A 130 -9.64 -37.50 19.79
CA ASP A 130 -11.01 -37.14 19.44
C ASP A 130 -10.97 -35.92 18.54
N THR A 131 -11.17 -36.13 17.23
CA THR A 131 -11.06 -35.10 16.21
C THR A 131 -12.25 -34.15 16.14
N ARG A 132 -13.36 -34.48 16.83
CA ARG A 132 -14.60 -33.71 16.74
C ARG A 132 -14.48 -32.28 17.27
N PRO A 133 -13.99 -32.00 18.51
CA PRO A 133 -13.87 -30.63 18.99
C PRO A 133 -12.81 -29.82 18.23
N GLY A 134 -11.69 -30.46 17.85
CA GLY A 134 -10.67 -29.81 17.04
C GLY A 134 -11.16 -29.41 15.65
N LEU A 135 -12.05 -30.20 15.04
CA LEU A 135 -12.63 -29.89 13.73
C LEU A 135 -13.58 -28.67 13.82
N VAL A 136 -14.34 -28.54 14.92
CA VAL A 136 -15.23 -27.39 15.11
C VAL A 136 -14.40 -26.10 15.14
N VAL A 137 -13.36 -26.04 15.95
CA VAL A 137 -12.46 -24.88 16.05
C VAL A 137 -11.77 -24.61 14.69
N PHE A 138 -11.32 -25.68 14.03
CA PHE A 138 -10.69 -25.58 12.71
C PHE A 138 -11.57 -24.90 11.65
N ILE A 139 -12.88 -25.12 11.70
CA ILE A 139 -13.84 -24.51 10.76
C ILE A 139 -14.27 -23.13 11.25
N THR A 140 -14.45 -22.95 12.56
CA THR A 140 -15.01 -21.70 13.12
C THR A 140 -14.06 -20.53 12.93
N ILE A 141 -12.76 -20.69 13.17
CA ILE A 141 -11.79 -19.58 13.07
C ILE A 141 -11.71 -19.02 11.64
N PRO A 142 -11.48 -19.82 10.57
CA PRO A 142 -11.51 -19.28 9.21
C PRO A 142 -12.87 -18.71 8.81
N LEU A 143 -13.96 -19.29 9.30
CA LEU A 143 -15.31 -18.79 9.02
C LEU A 143 -15.53 -17.40 9.60
N VAL A 144 -15.16 -17.18 10.86
CA VAL A 144 -15.27 -15.85 11.51
C VAL A 144 -14.41 -14.84 10.77
N LEU A 145 -13.19 -15.19 10.38
CA LEU A 145 -12.34 -14.32 9.57
C LEU A 145 -12.97 -13.97 8.22
N ALA A 146 -13.53 -14.97 7.53
CA ALA A 146 -14.21 -14.75 6.25
C ALA A 146 -15.41 -13.82 6.40
N ILE A 147 -16.23 -14.01 7.43
CA ILE A 147 -17.36 -13.12 7.75
C ILE A 147 -16.85 -11.70 8.03
N THR A 148 -15.79 -11.56 8.82
CA THR A 148 -15.20 -10.25 9.13
C THR A 148 -14.74 -9.52 7.85
N PHE A 149 -14.06 -10.21 6.94
CA PHE A 149 -13.67 -9.62 5.66
C PHE A 149 -14.85 -9.22 4.78
N VAL A 150 -15.93 -10.02 4.76
CA VAL A 150 -17.16 -9.67 4.05
C VAL A 150 -17.80 -8.42 4.63
N VAL A 151 -17.87 -8.32 5.96
CA VAL A 151 -18.38 -7.13 6.66
C VAL A 151 -17.52 -5.91 6.39
N MET A 152 -16.20 -6.02 6.48
CA MET A 152 -15.27 -4.93 6.13
C MET A 152 -15.47 -4.45 4.70
N ASN A 153 -15.60 -5.37 3.76
CA ASN A 153 -15.86 -5.02 2.36
C ASN A 153 -17.22 -4.34 2.16
N HIS A 154 -18.23 -4.75 2.92
CA HIS A 154 -19.58 -4.13 2.84
C HIS A 154 -19.60 -2.69 3.38
N TYR A 155 -18.79 -2.39 4.39
CA TYR A 155 -18.65 -1.05 4.99
C TYR A 155 -17.53 -0.21 4.37
N ASP A 156 -16.96 -0.61 3.25
CA ASP A 156 -15.82 0.05 2.59
C ASP A 156 -14.61 0.30 3.52
N ILE A 157 -14.42 -0.57 4.52
CA ILE A 157 -13.28 -0.50 5.43
C ILE A 157 -12.06 -1.08 4.70
N GLY A 158 -11.17 -0.20 4.22
CA GLY A 158 -9.95 -0.61 3.55
C GLY A 158 -8.99 -1.40 4.46
N LEU A 159 -8.20 -2.27 3.86
CA LEU A 159 -7.12 -3.01 4.52
C LEU A 159 -5.94 -2.07 4.81
N HIS A 160 -6.10 -1.22 5.83
CA HIS A 160 -5.04 -0.34 6.31
C HIS A 160 -4.26 -1.02 7.45
N LYS A 161 -3.05 -0.54 7.75
CA LYS A 161 -2.24 -1.09 8.86
C LYS A 161 -2.98 -1.11 10.19
N ILE A 162 -3.87 -0.14 10.44
CA ILE A 162 -4.66 -0.05 11.68
C ILE A 162 -5.75 -1.12 11.70
N SER A 163 -6.52 -1.29 10.62
CA SER A 163 -7.56 -2.32 10.53
C SER A 163 -6.98 -3.73 10.59
N LEU A 164 -5.80 -3.92 10.00
CA LEU A 164 -5.06 -5.18 10.06
C LEU A 164 -4.54 -5.46 11.47
N GLY A 165 -4.04 -4.44 12.18
CA GLY A 165 -3.61 -4.57 13.58
C GLY A 165 -4.76 -4.94 14.51
N SER A 166 -5.93 -4.29 14.36
CA SER A 166 -7.12 -4.63 15.14
C SER A 166 -7.63 -6.04 14.87
N LEU A 167 -7.52 -6.52 13.62
CA LEU A 167 -7.89 -7.89 13.26
C LEU A 167 -7.00 -8.92 13.94
N ILE A 168 -5.69 -8.68 14.04
CA ILE A 168 -4.75 -9.57 14.73
C ILE A 168 -5.09 -9.63 16.23
N ILE A 169 -5.37 -8.48 16.84
CA ILE A 169 -5.75 -8.41 18.26
C ILE A 169 -7.07 -9.17 18.49
N ALA A 170 -8.07 -8.95 17.63
CA ALA A 170 -9.35 -9.65 17.71
C ALA A 170 -9.19 -11.16 17.54
N LEU A 171 -8.30 -11.61 16.65
CA LEU A 171 -7.99 -13.02 16.48
C LEU A 171 -7.32 -13.61 17.73
N GLY A 172 -6.40 -12.88 18.36
CA GLY A 172 -5.78 -13.29 19.62
C GLY A 172 -6.81 -13.47 20.72
N LEU A 173 -7.73 -12.52 20.90
CA LEU A 173 -8.81 -12.60 21.89
C LEU A 173 -9.79 -13.75 21.59
N LEU A 174 -10.07 -14.04 20.32
CA LEU A 174 -10.96 -15.14 19.92
C LEU A 174 -10.42 -16.52 20.29
N VAL A 175 -9.10 -16.63 20.40
CA VAL A 175 -8.43 -17.92 20.69
C VAL A 175 -8.24 -18.14 22.18
N ASP A 176 -8.16 -17.08 22.98
CA ASP A 176 -7.93 -17.14 24.42
C ASP A 176 -9.23 -17.43 25.23
N ASP A 177 -10.41 -17.26 24.65
CA ASP A 177 -11.72 -17.63 25.23
C ASP A 177 -12.11 -19.09 24.86
#